data_db01978345a46f9411f148726eb9dd90
#
_entry.id   db01978345a46f9411f148726eb9dd90
#
_cell.length_a   1.000
_cell.length_b   1.000
_cell.length_c   1.000
_cell.angle_alpha   90.00
_cell.angle_beta   90.00
_cell.angle_gamma   90.00
#
_symmetry.space_group_name_H-M   'P 1'
#
loop_
_entity.id
_entity.type
_entity.pdbx_description
1 polymer ?
#
loop_
_entity_poly.entity_id
_entity_poly.type
_entity_poly.pdbx_seq_one_letter_code
_entity_poly.pdbx_strand_id
1 'polypeptide(L)'
;MDLTIQPHKLSGTVTVPPSKSLAHRAVICAALSDGTCKIDNIALSDDIIATIEAMKAFGAIIEQEGSALTITGAGQYVTEAKVAESATTAEHLIDCNESGSTLRFVVPISTLFQGASRFV
;
A
#
# COMPACT_ATOMS: atom_id res chain seq x y z
N MET A 1 24.94 9.12 -22.95
CA MET A 1 25.75 7.94 -22.56
C MET A 1 25.32 6.79 -23.47
N ASP A 2 26.22 6.29 -24.32
CA ASP A 2 25.91 5.20 -25.23
C ASP A 2 26.39 3.89 -24.62
N LEU A 3 25.54 2.87 -24.58
CA LEU A 3 25.87 1.54 -24.10
C LEU A 3 25.81 0.55 -25.24
N THR A 4 26.94 -0.12 -25.51
CA THR A 4 27.01 -1.19 -26.51
C THR A 4 27.02 -2.55 -25.81
N ILE A 5 26.04 -3.39 -26.12
CA ILE A 5 25.92 -4.74 -25.58
C ILE A 5 26.31 -5.74 -26.64
N GLN A 6 27.34 -6.54 -26.36
CA GLN A 6 27.74 -7.64 -27.23
C GLN A 6 26.95 -8.91 -26.87
N PRO A 7 26.30 -9.57 -27.82
CA PRO A 7 25.57 -10.80 -27.56
C PRO A 7 26.52 -11.93 -27.17
N HIS A 8 26.25 -12.60 -26.06
CA HIS A 8 26.99 -13.79 -25.63
C HIS A 8 26.09 -14.72 -24.81
N LYS A 9 26.54 -15.97 -24.64
CA LYS A 9 25.80 -16.96 -23.86
C LYS A 9 25.89 -16.57 -22.38
N LEU A 10 24.72 -16.41 -21.75
CA LEU A 10 24.59 -16.11 -20.31
C LEU A 10 24.53 -17.42 -19.53
N SER A 11 25.19 -17.42 -18.34
CA SER A 11 25.13 -18.52 -17.38
C SER A 11 25.32 -17.93 -15.97
N GLY A 12 24.67 -18.54 -14.98
CA GLY A 12 24.74 -18.10 -13.60
C GLY A 12 23.36 -18.01 -12.94
N THR A 13 23.36 -17.58 -11.67
CA THR A 13 22.15 -17.38 -10.86
C THR A 13 22.05 -15.92 -10.47
N VAL A 14 20.85 -15.36 -10.61
CA VAL A 14 20.55 -13.98 -10.21
C VAL A 14 19.45 -14.00 -9.15
N THR A 15 19.66 -13.32 -8.03
CA THR A 15 18.61 -13.04 -7.07
C THR A 15 17.87 -11.79 -7.52
N VAL A 16 16.59 -11.94 -7.84
CA VAL A 16 15.75 -10.81 -8.25
C VAL A 16 15.24 -10.02 -7.03
N PRO A 17 15.07 -8.71 -7.14
CA PRO A 17 14.44 -7.91 -6.09
C PRO A 17 12.97 -8.29 -5.92
N PRO A 18 12.37 -8.02 -4.74
CA PRO A 18 10.93 -8.23 -4.50
C PRO A 18 10.07 -7.46 -5.51
N SER A 19 8.92 -8.05 -5.86
CA SER A 19 8.00 -7.43 -6.80
C SER A 19 7.28 -6.25 -6.17
N LYS A 20 7.52 -5.04 -6.69
CA LYS A 20 6.82 -3.81 -6.30
C LYS A 20 5.30 -3.92 -6.46
N SER A 21 4.84 -4.50 -7.58
CA SER A 21 3.41 -4.66 -7.85
C SER A 21 2.72 -5.62 -6.90
N LEU A 22 3.39 -6.66 -6.42
CA LEU A 22 2.87 -7.55 -5.38
C LEU A 22 2.89 -6.86 -4.02
N ALA A 23 3.91 -6.07 -3.71
CA ALA A 23 4.02 -5.33 -2.46
C ALA A 23 2.85 -4.36 -2.26
N HIS A 24 2.48 -3.55 -3.26
CA HIS A 24 1.29 -2.69 -3.19
C HIS A 24 0.03 -3.48 -2.81
N ARG A 25 -0.23 -4.58 -3.52
CA ARG A 25 -1.41 -5.40 -3.29
C ARG A 25 -1.41 -6.07 -1.92
N ALA A 26 -0.26 -6.58 -1.49
CA ALA A 26 -0.12 -7.23 -0.19
C ALA A 26 -0.40 -6.25 0.96
N VAL A 27 0.18 -5.05 0.89
CA VAL A 27 -0.07 -3.98 1.88
C VAL A 27 -1.54 -3.60 1.92
N ILE A 28 -2.17 -3.37 0.76
CA ILE A 28 -3.57 -2.99 0.67
C ILE A 28 -4.48 -4.11 1.21
N CYS A 29 -4.27 -5.36 0.79
CA CYS A 29 -5.11 -6.47 1.27
C CYS A 29 -4.97 -6.68 2.78
N ALA A 30 -3.75 -6.58 3.32
CA ALA A 30 -3.54 -6.68 4.76
C ALA A 30 -4.19 -5.52 5.51
N ALA A 31 -4.09 -4.29 4.98
CA ALA A 31 -4.69 -3.11 5.58
C ALA A 31 -6.23 -3.12 5.56
N LEU A 32 -6.84 -3.78 4.59
CA LEU A 32 -8.30 -3.93 4.49
C LEU A 32 -8.84 -5.17 5.22
N SER A 33 -7.98 -5.97 5.82
CA SER A 33 -8.40 -7.14 6.62
C SER A 33 -8.86 -6.73 8.03
N ASP A 34 -9.53 -7.65 8.73
CA ASP A 34 -9.92 -7.48 10.15
C ASP A 34 -8.85 -7.99 11.12
N GLY A 35 -7.73 -8.50 10.62
CA GLY A 35 -6.70 -9.16 11.43
C GLY A 35 -5.33 -8.50 11.33
N THR A 36 -4.35 -9.17 11.93
CA THR A 36 -2.95 -8.79 11.85
C THR A 36 -2.20 -9.73 10.91
N CYS A 37 -1.51 -9.16 9.92
CA CYS A 37 -0.71 -9.87 8.94
C CYS A 37 0.76 -9.45 9.02
N LYS A 38 1.67 -10.38 8.74
CA LYS A 38 3.09 -10.08 8.56
C LYS A 38 3.47 -10.28 7.09
N ILE A 39 4.14 -9.31 6.51
CA ILE A 39 4.66 -9.34 5.15
C ILE A 39 6.18 -9.24 5.24
N ASP A 40 6.87 -10.28 4.80
CA ASP A 40 8.32 -10.31 4.77
C ASP A 40 8.88 -9.99 3.38
N ASN A 41 10.17 -9.62 3.32
CA ASN A 41 10.90 -9.39 2.09
C ASN A 41 10.26 -8.32 1.18
N ILE A 42 9.91 -7.18 1.78
CA ILE A 42 9.38 -6.04 1.04
C ILE A 42 10.48 -5.01 0.77
N ALA A 43 10.58 -4.54 -0.46
CA ALA A 43 11.43 -3.42 -0.81
C ALA A 43 10.64 -2.11 -0.66
N LEU A 44 11.07 -1.26 0.27
CA LEU A 44 10.45 0.03 0.54
C LEU A 44 10.94 1.07 -0.47
N SER A 45 10.25 1.19 -1.58
CA SER A 45 10.38 2.33 -2.50
C SER A 45 9.41 3.45 -2.08
N ASP A 46 9.64 4.67 -2.58
CA ASP A 46 8.77 5.82 -2.31
C ASP A 46 7.30 5.53 -2.63
N ASP A 47 7.03 4.78 -3.71
CA ASP A 47 5.66 4.36 -4.04
C ASP A 47 5.05 3.42 -2.99
N ILE A 48 5.83 2.48 -2.45
CA ILE A 48 5.34 1.58 -1.40
C ILE A 48 5.11 2.34 -0.10
N ILE A 49 5.99 3.29 0.22
CA ILE A 49 5.82 4.17 1.37
C ILE A 49 4.54 5.00 1.21
N ALA A 50 4.27 5.58 0.05
CA ALA A 50 3.03 6.31 -0.22
C ALA A 50 1.79 5.42 -0.02
N THR A 51 1.84 4.14 -0.44
CA THR A 51 0.74 3.20 -0.20
C THR A 51 0.57 2.89 1.29
N ILE A 52 1.67 2.71 2.03
CA ILE A 52 1.64 2.47 3.48
C ILE A 52 0.98 3.67 4.19
N GLU A 53 1.41 4.89 3.89
CA GLU A 53 0.85 6.10 4.51
C GLU A 53 -0.63 6.31 4.14
N ALA A 54 -1.03 6.01 2.90
CA ALA A 54 -2.42 6.02 2.51
C ALA A 54 -3.28 5.03 3.33
N MET A 55 -2.78 3.82 3.57
CA MET A 55 -3.50 2.83 4.37
C MET A 55 -3.56 3.22 5.86
N LYS A 56 -2.51 3.86 6.40
CA LYS A 56 -2.54 4.43 7.74
C LYS A 56 -3.58 5.55 7.87
N ALA A 57 -3.73 6.39 6.85
CA ALA A 57 -4.76 7.45 6.82
C ALA A 57 -6.18 6.87 6.91
N PHE A 58 -6.40 5.63 6.47
CA PHE A 58 -7.66 4.91 6.62
C PHE A 58 -7.76 4.09 7.92
N GLY A 59 -6.79 4.19 8.82
CA GLY A 59 -6.84 3.60 10.15
C GLY A 59 -6.09 2.27 10.31
N ALA A 60 -5.39 1.79 9.30
CA ALA A 60 -4.52 0.63 9.47
C ALA A 60 -3.30 0.98 10.33
N ILE A 61 -2.91 0.06 11.22
CA ILE A 61 -1.69 0.19 12.02
C ILE A 61 -0.59 -0.60 11.33
N ILE A 62 0.47 0.09 10.92
CA ILE A 62 1.56 -0.52 10.14
C ILE A 62 2.88 -0.23 10.84
N GLU A 63 3.54 -1.29 11.29
CA GLU A 63 4.85 -1.28 11.92
C GLU A 63 5.88 -1.91 11.00
N GLN A 64 7.07 -1.31 10.94
CA GLN A 64 8.16 -1.77 10.07
C GLN A 64 9.34 -2.26 10.90
N GLU A 65 9.83 -3.45 10.57
CA GLU A 65 11.08 -4.00 11.09
C GLU A 65 11.98 -4.46 9.92
N GLY A 66 12.96 -3.64 9.57
CA GLY A 66 13.84 -3.92 8.43
C GLY A 66 13.04 -4.01 7.12
N SER A 67 13.05 -5.19 6.49
CA SER A 67 12.29 -5.49 5.27
C SER A 67 10.94 -6.18 5.54
N ALA A 68 10.49 -6.22 6.78
CA ALA A 68 9.21 -6.80 7.16
C ALA A 68 8.23 -5.71 7.62
N LEU A 69 6.94 -5.92 7.34
CA LEU A 69 5.83 -5.10 7.82
C LEU A 69 4.88 -5.96 8.64
N THR A 70 4.50 -5.46 9.82
CA THR A 70 3.37 -6.00 10.59
C THR A 70 2.20 -5.05 10.43
N ILE A 71 1.10 -5.53 9.87
CA ILE A 71 -0.06 -4.72 9.52
C ILE A 71 -1.28 -5.24 10.28
N THR A 72 -1.84 -4.39 11.13
CA THR A 72 -3.18 -4.61 11.71
C THR A 72 -4.17 -3.84 10.87
N GLY A 73 -5.09 -4.55 10.26
CA GLY A 73 -6.00 -3.99 9.26
C GLY A 73 -7.11 -3.14 9.87
N ALA A 74 -7.68 -2.30 9.02
CA ALA A 74 -8.79 -1.38 9.32
C ALA A 74 -10.15 -1.90 8.81
N GLY A 75 -10.26 -3.20 8.46
CA GLY A 75 -11.45 -3.79 7.85
C GLY A 75 -12.71 -3.64 8.70
N GLN A 76 -12.58 -3.66 10.03
CA GLN A 76 -13.68 -3.39 10.97
C GLN A 76 -14.34 -2.02 10.70
N TYR A 77 -13.57 -0.99 10.39
CA TYR A 77 -14.11 0.35 10.12
C TYR A 77 -14.90 0.41 8.82
N VAL A 78 -14.52 -0.42 7.83
CA VAL A 78 -15.29 -0.58 6.58
C VAL A 78 -16.65 -1.20 6.86
N THR A 79 -16.70 -2.20 7.74
CA THR A 79 -17.93 -2.91 8.09
C THR A 79 -18.85 -2.04 8.94
N GLU A 80 -18.31 -1.34 9.93
CA GLU A 80 -19.07 -0.42 10.81
C GLU A 80 -19.59 0.80 10.05
N ALA A 81 -18.83 1.32 9.09
CA ALA A 81 -19.23 2.44 8.26
C ALA A 81 -20.50 2.17 7.45
N LYS A 82 -20.75 0.93 7.05
CA LYS A 82 -21.98 0.54 6.34
C LYS A 82 -23.22 0.52 7.26
N VAL A 83 -23.03 0.49 8.58
CA VAL A 83 -24.10 0.37 9.56
C VAL A 83 -24.43 1.72 10.20
N ALA A 84 -23.50 2.64 10.28
CA ALA A 84 -23.69 3.95 10.90
C ALA A 84 -24.20 4.97 9.88
N GLU A 85 -25.46 5.37 9.99
CA GLU A 85 -26.05 6.50 9.22
C GLU A 85 -25.51 7.88 9.63
N SER A 86 -24.55 7.94 10.56
CA SER A 86 -24.00 9.20 11.06
C SER A 86 -22.79 9.60 10.22
N ALA A 87 -22.96 10.59 9.37
CA ALA A 87 -21.89 11.20 8.59
C ALA A 87 -20.79 11.74 9.54
N THR A 88 -19.69 11.02 9.62
CA THR A 88 -18.48 11.55 10.26
C THR A 88 -17.85 12.53 9.28
N THR A 89 -17.62 13.76 9.69
CA THR A 89 -16.97 14.82 8.88
C THR A 89 -15.44 14.63 8.82
N ALA A 90 -14.93 13.44 9.06
CA ALA A 90 -13.51 13.15 8.97
C ALA A 90 -13.03 13.29 7.52
N GLU A 91 -11.97 14.07 7.32
CA GLU A 91 -11.27 14.18 6.04
C GLU A 91 -10.00 13.32 6.10
N HIS A 92 -9.86 12.38 5.17
CA HIS A 92 -8.64 11.61 4.99
C HIS A 92 -7.74 12.33 4.00
N LEU A 93 -6.62 12.87 4.49
CA LEU A 93 -5.60 13.45 3.60
C LEU A 93 -4.64 12.34 3.16
N ILE A 94 -4.55 12.15 1.86
CA ILE A 94 -3.77 11.07 1.25
C ILE A 94 -2.76 11.68 0.29
N ASP A 95 -1.49 11.63 0.69
CA ASP A 95 -0.38 12.02 -0.17
C ASP A 95 0.07 10.79 -0.98
N CYS A 96 -0.19 10.82 -2.28
CA CYS A 96 0.23 9.76 -3.19
C CYS A 96 1.66 9.96 -3.70
N ASN A 97 2.30 11.10 -3.37
CA ASN A 97 3.58 11.47 -3.94
C ASN A 97 3.52 11.32 -5.49
N GLU A 98 4.58 10.88 -6.12
CA GLU A 98 4.61 10.61 -7.57
C GLU A 98 4.08 9.21 -7.95
N SER A 99 3.46 8.48 -7.01
CA SER A 99 2.99 7.12 -7.19
C SER A 99 1.63 7.03 -7.87
N GLY A 100 1.63 6.94 -9.19
CA GLY A 100 0.40 6.68 -9.96
C GLY A 100 -0.27 5.34 -9.63
N SER A 101 0.48 4.35 -9.13
CA SER A 101 -0.08 3.07 -8.66
C SER A 101 -0.85 3.25 -7.37
N THR A 102 -0.30 3.99 -6.39
CA THR A 102 -0.98 4.32 -5.15
C THR A 102 -2.28 5.05 -5.43
N LEU A 103 -2.25 6.11 -6.22
CA LEU A 103 -3.44 6.88 -6.57
C LEU A 103 -4.54 5.99 -7.18
N ARG A 104 -4.19 5.16 -8.17
CA ARG A 104 -5.17 4.30 -8.87
C ARG A 104 -5.80 3.25 -7.97
N PHE A 105 -5.05 2.70 -7.02
CA PHE A 105 -5.60 1.72 -6.08
C PHE A 105 -6.39 2.38 -4.96
N VAL A 106 -5.93 3.51 -4.44
CA VAL A 106 -6.48 4.12 -3.23
C VAL A 106 -7.75 4.93 -3.51
N VAL A 107 -7.89 5.55 -4.68
CA VAL A 107 -9.12 6.27 -5.05
C VAL A 107 -10.38 5.40 -4.95
N PRO A 108 -10.47 4.21 -5.56
CA PRO A 108 -11.65 3.36 -5.35
C PRO A 108 -11.77 2.82 -3.93
N ILE A 109 -10.66 2.58 -3.23
CA ILE A 109 -10.66 2.10 -1.84
C ILE A 109 -11.24 3.16 -0.89
N SER A 110 -10.99 4.44 -1.15
CA SER A 110 -11.51 5.53 -0.31
C SER A 110 -13.03 5.53 -0.19
N THR A 111 -13.74 4.98 -1.18
CA THR A 111 -15.20 4.85 -1.15
C THR A 111 -15.73 3.82 -0.15
N LEU A 112 -14.85 3.00 0.43
CA LEU A 112 -15.20 2.02 1.46
C LEU A 112 -15.26 2.66 2.85
N PHE A 113 -14.63 3.81 3.04
CA PHE A 113 -14.53 4.50 4.32
C PHE A 113 -15.49 5.69 4.37
N GLN A 114 -15.91 6.05 5.59
CA GLN A 114 -16.75 7.24 5.78
C GLN A 114 -15.90 8.51 5.72
N GLY A 115 -16.55 9.61 5.33
CA GLY A 115 -15.92 10.92 5.24
C GLY A 115 -15.44 11.27 3.84
N ALA A 116 -14.79 12.42 3.75
CA ALA A 116 -14.18 12.89 2.51
C ALA A 116 -12.73 12.43 2.40
N SER A 117 -12.27 12.10 1.21
CA SER A 117 -10.86 11.80 0.96
C SER A 117 -10.28 12.83 0.00
N ARG A 118 -9.19 13.45 0.41
CA ARG A 118 -8.43 14.42 -0.37
C ARG A 118 -7.09 13.84 -0.78
N PHE A 119 -6.85 13.79 -2.07
CA PHE A 119 -5.62 13.30 -2.67
C PHE A 119 -4.73 14.47 -3.09
N VAL A 120 -3.45 14.41 -2.74
CA VAL A 120 -2.42 15.41 -3.07
C VAL A 120 -1.16 14.74 -3.62
#